data_8f042ed10a63a40b000c02a7a226b342
#
_entry.id   8f042ed10a63a40b000c02a7a226b342
#
_cell.length_a   1.000
_cell.length_b   1.000
_cell.length_c   1.000
_cell.angle_alpha   90.00
_cell.angle_beta   90.00
_cell.angle_gamma   90.00
#
_symmetry.space_group_name_H-M   'P 1'
#
loop_
_entity.id
_entity.type
_entity.pdbx_description
1 polymer ?
#
loop_
_entity_poly.entity_id
_entity_poly.type
_entity_poly.pdbx_seq_one_letter_code
_entity_poly.pdbx_strand_id
1 'polypeptide(L)'
;MGQAVEYTDLGATVHRDGLLDGAAAELDGLYESLMSTADWFATRESVMPDGACLLDRPRHVLPFTIDGDTVEVLNRTFAIAPADAERACEALFRAVPQARRIHFDAMFPPGRLRLPTRRLETTDHMVVDLPAGTEAYRASLGKSTRQNLRLYENRLRRGYPDVHTEVMIPGDRGRELVDRFVSWKVDRFKELGRTTYWELEPDMAERFTELLRRCGEAHVTSAGGAEAAISFVFHVGGSAFALETAFAPAFEHCRLGFLAQYWVVCDAAERGAACVHLTWGTPTYKGRLGATPRPATMLSVFRHQGSRLWSLDEAACAAKARHPRAAERYEAARRAARRTAASAKRRAVSLMARR
;
A
#
# COMPACT_ATOMS: atom_id res chain seq x y z
N MET A 1 11.97 8.03 28.14
CA MET A 1 13.00 7.96 27.07
C MET A 1 13.22 6.48 26.78
N GLY A 2 12.93 6.06 25.56
CA GLY A 2 12.99 4.67 25.17
C GLY A 2 14.39 4.10 25.08
N GLN A 3 14.48 2.79 25.24
CA GLN A 3 15.75 2.08 25.24
C GLN A 3 16.22 1.89 23.79
N ALA A 4 17.18 2.71 23.35
CA ALA A 4 17.92 2.47 22.11
C ALA A 4 19.08 1.51 22.40
N VAL A 5 19.22 0.49 21.58
CA VAL A 5 20.37 -0.44 21.63
C VAL A 5 21.12 -0.33 20.31
N GLU A 6 22.37 0.07 20.39
CA GLU A 6 23.29 0.17 19.26
C GLU A 6 24.07 -1.14 19.08
N TYR A 7 24.12 -1.62 17.83
CA TYR A 7 24.89 -2.78 17.37
C TYR A 7 25.94 -2.29 16.39
N THR A 8 27.07 -1.82 16.90
CA THR A 8 28.15 -1.19 16.12
C THR A 8 28.74 -2.13 15.06
N ASP A 9 28.83 -3.43 15.37
CA ASP A 9 29.28 -4.47 14.44
C ASP A 9 28.34 -4.68 13.24
N LEU A 10 27.08 -4.26 13.37
CA LEU A 10 26.06 -4.32 12.32
C LEU A 10 25.79 -2.93 11.70
N GLY A 11 26.31 -1.85 12.26
CA GLY A 11 25.92 -0.48 11.89
C GLY A 11 24.41 -0.29 12.00
N ALA A 12 23.83 -0.78 13.11
CA ALA A 12 22.41 -0.81 13.34
C ALA A 12 22.03 -0.30 14.73
N THR A 13 20.93 0.44 14.85
CA THR A 13 20.35 0.85 16.11
C THR A 13 18.88 0.39 16.17
N VAL A 14 18.48 -0.24 17.26
CA VAL A 14 17.10 -0.67 17.47
C VAL A 14 16.47 0.11 18.61
N HIS A 15 15.40 0.83 18.30
CA HIS A 15 14.56 1.53 19.27
C HIS A 15 13.30 0.71 19.54
N ARG A 16 12.87 0.63 20.81
CA ARG A 16 11.72 -0.19 21.22
C ARG A 16 10.52 0.60 21.75
N ASP A 17 10.46 1.90 21.49
CA ASP A 17 9.37 2.77 21.96
C ASP A 17 8.71 3.53 20.84
N GLY A 18 8.32 2.79 19.80
CA GLY A 18 7.64 3.37 18.65
C GLY A 18 8.59 3.89 17.58
N LEU A 19 8.02 4.63 16.64
CA LEU A 19 8.77 5.31 15.59
C LEU A 19 9.14 6.71 16.11
N LEU A 20 10.44 6.98 16.18
CA LEU A 20 10.94 8.30 16.58
C LEU A 20 10.62 9.36 15.52
N ASP A 21 10.30 10.60 15.95
CA ASP A 21 9.96 11.70 15.04
C ASP A 21 11.03 11.95 13.98
N GLY A 22 12.32 11.90 14.35
CA GLY A 22 13.42 12.05 13.41
C GLY A 22 13.48 10.91 12.36
N ALA A 23 13.23 9.67 12.77
CA ALA A 23 13.19 8.53 11.86
C ALA A 23 11.95 8.54 10.96
N ALA A 24 10.82 9.06 11.45
CA ALA A 24 9.61 9.26 10.65
C ALA A 24 9.85 10.26 9.51
N ALA A 25 10.52 11.36 9.78
CA ALA A 25 10.82 12.37 8.75
C ALA A 25 11.75 11.85 7.63
N GLU A 26 12.61 10.87 7.93
CA GLU A 26 13.48 10.27 6.92
C GLU A 26 12.76 9.29 5.98
N LEU A 27 11.66 8.66 6.42
CA LEU A 27 10.97 7.60 5.69
C LEU A 27 10.53 8.01 4.29
N ASP A 28 10.02 9.22 4.14
CA ASP A 28 9.43 9.70 2.88
C ASP A 28 10.46 9.81 1.74
N GLY A 29 11.73 10.02 2.07
CA GLY A 29 12.82 10.07 1.10
C GLY A 29 13.54 8.74 0.85
N LEU A 30 13.32 7.70 1.69
CA LEU A 30 14.15 6.50 1.65
C LEU A 30 13.71 5.45 0.62
N TYR A 31 12.41 5.30 0.39
CA TYR A 31 11.90 4.12 -0.32
C TYR A 31 11.08 4.43 -1.57
N GLU A 32 10.77 5.67 -1.85
CA GLU A 32 9.87 6.08 -2.94
C GLU A 32 8.56 5.25 -2.99
N SER A 33 8.07 4.86 -1.81
CA SER A 33 6.89 4.02 -1.64
C SER A 33 5.92 4.64 -0.66
N LEU A 34 4.70 4.91 -1.10
CA LEU A 34 3.62 5.39 -0.24
C LEU A 34 3.43 4.51 1.00
N MET A 35 3.52 3.19 0.83
CA MET A 35 3.30 2.20 1.90
C MET A 35 4.50 2.08 2.86
N SER A 36 5.50 2.95 2.72
CA SER A 36 6.66 3.07 3.59
C SER A 36 6.89 4.51 4.05
N THR A 37 5.88 5.38 3.97
CA THR A 37 5.94 6.77 4.44
C THR A 37 5.44 6.91 5.88
N ALA A 38 5.85 8.00 6.54
CA ALA A 38 5.36 8.33 7.88
C ALA A 38 3.85 8.52 7.91
N ASP A 39 3.28 9.19 6.91
CA ASP A 39 1.84 9.42 6.80
C ASP A 39 1.06 8.12 6.62
N TRP A 40 1.59 7.16 5.87
CA TRP A 40 0.99 5.84 5.75
C TRP A 40 0.92 5.13 7.10
N PHE A 41 2.03 5.09 7.85
CA PHE A 41 2.05 4.44 9.16
C PHE A 41 1.14 5.13 10.17
N ALA A 42 1.07 6.45 10.14
CA ALA A 42 0.21 7.23 11.03
C ALA A 42 -1.30 7.02 10.77
N THR A 43 -1.69 6.69 9.55
CA THR A 43 -3.11 6.69 9.14
C THR A 43 -3.63 5.32 8.70
N ARG A 44 -2.86 4.56 7.93
CA ARG A 44 -3.34 3.30 7.32
C ARG A 44 -3.05 2.08 8.18
N GLU A 45 -1.97 2.07 8.92
CA GLU A 45 -1.69 0.97 9.82
C GLU A 45 -2.56 1.10 11.08
N SER A 46 -3.32 0.07 11.39
CA SER A 46 -4.14 0.01 12.60
C SER A 46 -3.30 -0.25 13.86
N VAL A 47 -2.01 -0.49 13.69
CA VAL A 47 -1.09 -0.89 14.75
C VAL A 47 0.04 0.13 14.84
N MET A 48 0.21 0.74 16.02
CA MET A 48 1.36 1.58 16.30
C MET A 48 2.63 0.72 16.33
N PRO A 49 3.74 1.17 15.70
CA PRO A 49 5.01 0.47 15.78
C PRO A 49 5.43 0.24 17.25
N ASP A 50 5.94 -0.95 17.55
CA ASP A 50 6.58 -1.23 18.85
C ASP A 50 8.02 -0.70 18.88
N GLY A 51 8.59 -0.42 17.70
CA GLY A 51 9.93 0.12 17.56
C GLY A 51 10.33 0.34 16.10
N ALA A 52 11.58 0.74 15.91
CA ALA A 52 12.21 0.88 14.61
C ALA A 52 13.65 0.34 14.63
N CYS A 53 14.04 -0.38 13.58
CA CYS A 53 15.42 -0.75 13.30
C CYS A 53 16.00 0.23 12.29
N LEU A 54 17.07 0.92 12.66
CA LEU A 54 17.78 1.89 11.83
C LEU A 54 19.08 1.27 11.37
N LEU A 55 19.39 1.33 10.08
CA LEU A 55 20.71 1.03 9.53
C LEU A 55 21.36 2.33 9.06
N ASP A 56 22.67 2.47 9.25
CA ASP A 56 23.35 3.73 8.98
C ASP A 56 23.92 3.83 7.57
N ARG A 57 24.43 2.74 6.99
CA ARG A 57 25.10 2.75 5.68
C ARG A 57 24.83 1.46 4.91
N PRO A 58 23.96 1.48 3.88
CA PRO A 58 23.06 2.59 3.53
C PRO A 58 22.01 2.85 4.61
N ARG A 59 21.43 4.05 4.60
CA ARG A 59 20.39 4.41 5.57
C ARG A 59 19.12 3.62 5.29
N HIS A 60 18.58 2.97 6.33
CA HIS A 60 17.26 2.35 6.32
C HIS A 60 16.54 2.63 7.63
N VAL A 61 15.22 2.78 7.55
CA VAL A 61 14.30 2.88 8.69
C VAL A 61 13.25 1.81 8.53
N LEU A 62 13.23 0.85 9.44
CA LEU A 62 12.34 -0.31 9.41
C LEU A 62 11.46 -0.32 10.68
N PRO A 63 10.30 0.37 10.67
CA PRO A 63 9.33 0.26 11.75
C PRO A 63 8.84 -1.18 11.86
N PHE A 64 8.63 -1.65 13.09
CA PHE A 64 8.18 -3.01 13.32
C PHE A 64 7.18 -3.12 14.48
N THR A 65 6.44 -4.23 14.49
CA THR A 65 5.63 -4.68 15.62
C THR A 65 6.08 -6.06 16.06
N ILE A 66 5.75 -6.41 17.31
CA ILE A 66 6.05 -7.71 17.89
C ILE A 66 4.72 -8.44 18.18
N ASP A 67 4.57 -9.61 17.56
CA ASP A 67 3.42 -10.49 17.78
C ASP A 67 3.93 -11.88 18.17
N GLY A 68 3.92 -12.15 19.47
CA GLY A 68 4.46 -13.39 20.06
C GLY A 68 5.96 -13.55 19.79
N ASP A 69 6.33 -14.55 18.99
CA ASP A 69 7.70 -14.85 18.57
C ASP A 69 8.04 -14.30 17.17
N THR A 70 7.21 -13.42 16.64
CA THR A 70 7.40 -12.80 15.32
C THR A 70 7.59 -11.30 15.45
N VAL A 71 8.60 -10.78 14.76
CA VAL A 71 8.76 -9.35 14.47
C VAL A 71 8.20 -9.11 13.08
N GLU A 72 7.20 -8.23 12.94
CA GLU A 72 6.65 -7.82 11.65
C GLU A 72 7.20 -6.46 11.26
N VAL A 73 7.96 -6.39 10.17
CA VAL A 73 8.41 -5.14 9.55
C VAL A 73 7.25 -4.55 8.77
N LEU A 74 6.96 -3.28 9.00
CA LEU A 74 5.75 -2.61 8.50
C LEU A 74 5.91 -2.01 7.11
N ASN A 75 7.15 -1.79 6.64
CA ASN A 75 7.41 -1.31 5.28
C ASN A 75 6.85 -2.26 4.23
N ARG A 76 6.28 -1.68 3.16
CA ARG A 76 5.78 -2.43 2.01
C ARG A 76 6.22 -1.79 0.70
N THR A 77 6.27 -2.56 -0.37
CA THR A 77 6.67 -2.12 -1.73
C THR A 77 8.00 -1.37 -1.75
N PHE A 78 8.96 -1.84 -0.98
CA PHE A 78 10.29 -1.27 -0.86
C PHE A 78 11.37 -2.29 -1.25
N ALA A 79 12.55 -1.78 -1.59
CA ALA A 79 13.74 -2.58 -1.88
C ALA A 79 14.78 -2.39 -0.78
N ILE A 80 15.47 -3.48 -0.45
CA ILE A 80 16.63 -3.48 0.45
C ILE A 80 17.65 -4.51 -0.08
N ALA A 81 18.95 -4.17 -0.04
CA ALA A 81 19.97 -5.10 -0.49
C ALA A 81 20.06 -6.34 0.44
N PRO A 82 20.50 -7.52 -0.06
CA PRO A 82 20.57 -8.74 0.75
C PRO A 82 21.38 -8.57 2.03
N ALA A 83 22.54 -7.92 1.96
CA ALA A 83 23.41 -7.69 3.11
C ALA A 83 22.76 -6.80 4.17
N ASP A 84 21.99 -5.79 3.74
CA ASP A 84 21.29 -4.86 4.65
C ASP A 84 20.08 -5.54 5.29
N ALA A 85 19.35 -6.35 4.54
CA ALA A 85 18.27 -7.18 5.08
C ALA A 85 18.80 -8.16 6.14
N GLU A 86 19.97 -8.77 5.93
CA GLU A 86 20.62 -9.65 6.92
C GLU A 86 21.04 -8.88 8.17
N ARG A 87 21.67 -7.70 8.03
CA ARG A 87 22.06 -6.85 9.15
C ARG A 87 20.85 -6.43 9.99
N ALA A 88 19.78 -6.00 9.34
CA ALA A 88 18.54 -5.63 10.00
C ALA A 88 17.92 -6.81 10.76
N CYS A 89 17.84 -7.99 10.11
CA CYS A 89 17.32 -9.19 10.76
C CYS A 89 18.16 -9.61 11.94
N GLU A 90 19.48 -9.54 11.84
CA GLU A 90 20.37 -9.89 12.96
C GLU A 90 20.22 -8.92 14.13
N ALA A 91 20.15 -7.60 13.87
CA ALA A 91 19.90 -6.59 14.89
C ALA A 91 18.54 -6.80 15.59
N LEU A 92 17.49 -7.06 14.81
CA LEU A 92 16.16 -7.33 15.35
C LEU A 92 16.11 -8.63 16.18
N PHE A 93 16.79 -9.69 15.75
CA PHE A 93 16.89 -10.91 16.55
C PHE A 93 17.66 -10.70 17.87
N ARG A 94 18.67 -9.84 17.89
CA ARG A 94 19.39 -9.50 19.13
C ARG A 94 18.53 -8.62 20.05
N ALA A 95 17.82 -7.62 19.49
CA ALA A 95 16.98 -6.70 20.25
C ALA A 95 15.70 -7.38 20.80
N VAL A 96 15.21 -8.43 20.13
CA VAL A 96 14.01 -9.18 20.50
C VAL A 96 14.37 -10.66 20.70
N PRO A 97 14.94 -11.05 21.87
CA PRO A 97 15.49 -12.40 22.07
C PRO A 97 14.48 -13.54 21.89
N GLN A 98 13.18 -13.29 22.18
CA GLN A 98 12.10 -14.27 21.99
C GLN A 98 11.72 -14.45 20.53
N ALA A 99 12.12 -13.54 19.62
CA ALA A 99 11.75 -13.65 18.21
C ALA A 99 12.43 -14.85 17.55
N ARG A 100 11.64 -15.66 16.90
CA ARG A 100 12.06 -16.78 16.06
C ARG A 100 11.96 -16.47 14.59
N ARG A 101 11.15 -15.47 14.23
CA ARG A 101 10.84 -15.07 12.86
C ARG A 101 10.80 -13.56 12.74
N ILE A 102 11.33 -13.05 11.64
CA ILE A 102 11.10 -11.68 11.15
C ILE A 102 10.31 -11.78 9.86
N HIS A 103 9.24 -11.03 9.75
CA HIS A 103 8.30 -11.09 8.64
C HIS A 103 8.24 -9.75 7.91
N PHE A 104 8.34 -9.81 6.58
CA PHE A 104 8.13 -8.71 5.64
C PHE A 104 6.92 -9.06 4.77
N ASP A 105 5.86 -8.27 4.81
CA ASP A 105 4.58 -8.61 4.16
C ASP A 105 4.64 -8.48 2.63
N ALA A 106 5.23 -7.43 2.09
CA ALA A 106 5.28 -7.20 0.65
C ALA A 106 6.50 -6.36 0.27
N MET A 107 7.65 -6.99 0.14
CA MET A 107 8.88 -6.33 -0.28
C MET A 107 9.30 -6.77 -1.69
N PHE A 108 10.06 -5.94 -2.39
CA PHE A 108 10.73 -6.42 -3.59
C PHE A 108 11.86 -7.38 -3.18
N PRO A 109 11.98 -8.56 -3.84
CA PRO A 109 12.85 -9.63 -3.37
C PRO A 109 14.31 -9.16 -3.22
N PRO A 110 14.91 -9.27 -2.02
CA PRO A 110 16.28 -8.78 -1.78
C PRO A 110 17.38 -9.68 -2.38
N GLY A 111 17.02 -10.68 -3.17
CA GLY A 111 17.99 -11.69 -3.60
C GLY A 111 18.15 -12.82 -2.56
N ARG A 112 19.30 -13.54 -2.56
CA ARG A 112 19.56 -14.67 -1.66
C ARG A 112 20.11 -14.16 -0.32
N LEU A 113 19.50 -14.58 0.78
CA LEU A 113 19.99 -14.37 2.14
C LEU A 113 20.69 -15.62 2.66
N ARG A 114 21.66 -15.47 3.57
CA ARG A 114 22.34 -16.57 4.28
C ARG A 114 21.46 -17.13 5.39
N LEU A 115 20.67 -16.27 6.05
CA LEU A 115 19.71 -16.70 7.06
C LEU A 115 18.65 -17.63 6.45
N PRO A 116 18.11 -18.57 7.22
CA PRO A 116 17.02 -19.42 6.75
C PRO A 116 15.80 -18.57 6.37
N THR A 117 15.32 -18.74 5.14
CA THR A 117 14.20 -17.94 4.63
C THR A 117 13.09 -18.81 4.06
N ARG A 118 11.88 -18.25 4.08
CA ARG A 118 10.74 -18.71 3.29
C ARG A 118 10.21 -17.54 2.50
N ARG A 119 10.03 -17.74 1.21
CA ARG A 119 9.44 -16.76 0.29
C ARG A 119 8.10 -17.28 -0.18
N LEU A 120 7.13 -16.38 -0.16
CA LEU A 120 5.80 -16.61 -0.72
C LEU A 120 5.53 -15.45 -1.66
N GLU A 121 5.33 -15.76 -2.93
CA GLU A 121 4.94 -14.74 -3.89
C GLU A 121 3.57 -14.17 -3.49
N THR A 122 3.48 -12.86 -3.47
CA THR A 122 2.24 -12.15 -3.26
C THR A 122 1.67 -11.72 -4.61
N THR A 123 0.57 -10.99 -4.57
CA THR A 123 -0.03 -10.41 -5.77
C THR A 123 0.94 -9.43 -6.42
N ASP A 124 1.07 -9.47 -7.75
CA ASP A 124 1.88 -8.52 -8.50
C ASP A 124 1.47 -7.07 -8.22
N HIS A 125 2.47 -6.24 -7.98
CA HIS A 125 2.33 -4.79 -7.89
C HIS A 125 2.50 -4.20 -9.30
N MET A 126 1.43 -3.64 -9.84
CA MET A 126 1.40 -3.14 -11.22
C MET A 126 1.93 -1.72 -11.31
N VAL A 127 2.92 -1.48 -12.17
CA VAL A 127 3.57 -0.18 -12.33
C VAL A 127 3.65 0.20 -13.81
N VAL A 128 3.29 1.44 -14.12
CA VAL A 128 3.51 2.06 -15.44
C VAL A 128 4.78 2.88 -15.36
N ASP A 129 5.82 2.47 -16.06
CA ASP A 129 7.01 3.31 -16.26
C ASP A 129 6.68 4.41 -17.28
N LEU A 130 6.90 5.66 -16.92
CA LEU A 130 6.47 6.80 -17.73
C LEU A 130 7.60 7.35 -18.58
N PRO A 131 7.40 7.54 -19.89
CA PRO A 131 8.22 8.42 -20.68
C PRO A 131 7.89 9.89 -20.38
N ALA A 132 8.76 10.80 -20.76
CA ALA A 132 8.54 12.24 -20.54
C ALA A 132 7.30 12.76 -21.28
N GLY A 133 6.31 13.21 -20.52
CA GLY A 133 5.11 13.88 -21.01
C GLY A 133 4.00 12.97 -21.55
N THR A 134 2.81 13.52 -21.58
CA THR A 134 1.56 12.82 -21.95
C THR A 134 1.58 12.27 -23.37
N GLU A 135 2.12 13.00 -24.35
CA GLU A 135 2.13 12.55 -25.75
C GLU A 135 3.04 11.34 -25.95
N ALA A 136 4.22 11.32 -25.31
CA ALA A 136 5.11 10.18 -25.36
C ALA A 136 4.47 8.94 -24.66
N TYR A 137 3.79 9.14 -23.53
CA TYR A 137 3.03 8.07 -22.89
C TYR A 137 1.93 7.53 -23.80
N ARG A 138 1.11 8.41 -24.41
CA ARG A 138 0.08 8.00 -25.37
C ARG A 138 0.65 7.20 -26.54
N ALA A 139 1.78 7.62 -27.09
CA ALA A 139 2.46 6.93 -28.17
C ALA A 139 2.95 5.54 -27.80
N SER A 140 3.37 5.33 -26.54
CA SER A 140 3.82 4.03 -26.02
C SER A 140 2.71 2.98 -25.91
N LEU A 141 1.45 3.40 -25.80
CA LEU A 141 0.31 2.49 -25.71
C LEU A 141 0.06 1.74 -27.02
N GLY A 142 -0.40 0.49 -26.90
CA GLY A 142 -0.75 -0.33 -28.07
C GLY A 142 -1.87 0.30 -28.93
N LYS A 143 -1.82 0.08 -30.26
CA LYS A 143 -2.76 0.66 -31.25
C LYS A 143 -4.23 0.46 -30.84
N SER A 144 -4.61 -0.75 -30.42
CA SER A 144 -5.99 -1.07 -30.02
C SER A 144 -6.39 -0.31 -28.75
N THR A 145 -5.48 -0.11 -27.81
CA THR A 145 -5.75 0.68 -26.60
C THR A 145 -6.02 2.15 -26.96
N ARG A 146 -5.17 2.75 -27.80
CA ARG A 146 -5.38 4.13 -28.28
C ARG A 146 -6.70 4.32 -29.00
N GLN A 147 -7.09 3.35 -29.85
CA GLN A 147 -8.39 3.38 -30.54
C GLN A 147 -9.56 3.28 -29.55
N ASN A 148 -9.48 2.37 -28.57
CA ASN A 148 -10.51 2.21 -27.55
C ASN A 148 -10.62 3.47 -26.65
N LEU A 149 -9.53 4.08 -26.24
CA LEU A 149 -9.53 5.33 -25.47
C LEU A 149 -10.28 6.43 -26.24
N ARG A 150 -9.93 6.66 -27.52
CA ARG A 150 -10.65 7.63 -28.36
C ARG A 150 -12.15 7.31 -28.49
N LEU A 151 -12.48 6.04 -28.65
CA LEU A 151 -13.89 5.61 -28.73
C LEU A 151 -14.64 5.91 -27.43
N TYR A 152 -14.06 5.60 -26.28
CA TYR A 152 -14.68 5.81 -24.98
C TYR A 152 -14.78 7.31 -24.64
N GLU A 153 -13.74 8.10 -24.89
CA GLU A 153 -13.77 9.55 -24.72
C GLU A 153 -14.83 10.21 -25.62
N ASN A 154 -14.89 9.83 -26.90
CA ASN A 154 -15.90 10.35 -27.83
C ASN A 154 -17.31 9.98 -27.40
N ARG A 155 -17.53 8.75 -26.91
CA ARG A 155 -18.85 8.31 -26.39
C ARG A 155 -19.25 9.14 -25.17
N LEU A 156 -18.31 9.32 -24.24
CA LEU A 156 -18.54 10.09 -23.03
C LEU A 156 -18.87 11.56 -23.37
N ARG A 157 -18.07 12.22 -24.21
CA ARG A 157 -18.29 13.62 -24.62
C ARG A 157 -19.57 13.84 -25.41
N ARG A 158 -20.00 12.87 -26.22
CA ARG A 158 -21.29 12.95 -26.93
C ARG A 158 -22.49 12.86 -25.98
N GLY A 159 -22.41 12.00 -24.98
CA GLY A 159 -23.46 11.86 -23.96
C GLY A 159 -23.45 12.98 -22.94
N TYR A 160 -22.26 13.51 -22.65
CA TYR A 160 -22.02 14.49 -21.59
C TYR A 160 -20.99 15.53 -22.06
N PRO A 161 -21.44 16.57 -22.80
CA PRO A 161 -20.53 17.59 -23.35
C PRO A 161 -19.78 18.40 -22.27
N ASP A 162 -20.33 18.46 -21.06
CA ASP A 162 -19.83 19.13 -19.88
C ASP A 162 -18.75 18.33 -19.13
N VAL A 163 -18.37 17.14 -19.64
CA VAL A 163 -17.40 16.28 -18.94
C VAL A 163 -16.04 16.97 -18.77
N HIS A 164 -15.59 17.01 -17.55
CA HIS A 164 -14.25 17.52 -17.19
C HIS A 164 -13.71 16.78 -15.98
N THR A 165 -12.40 16.83 -15.80
CA THR A 165 -11.73 16.30 -14.59
C THR A 165 -11.02 17.46 -13.91
N GLU A 166 -11.28 17.60 -12.63
CA GLU A 166 -10.60 18.51 -11.72
C GLU A 166 -9.65 17.75 -10.82
N VAL A 167 -8.44 18.26 -10.65
CA VAL A 167 -7.48 17.75 -9.67
C VAL A 167 -7.46 18.71 -8.50
N MET A 168 -7.71 18.20 -7.30
CA MET A 168 -7.82 19.02 -6.11
C MET A 168 -7.16 18.40 -4.88
N ILE A 169 -6.67 19.24 -4.00
CA ILE A 169 -6.36 18.86 -2.62
C ILE A 169 -7.71 18.90 -1.86
N PRO A 170 -8.21 17.77 -1.36
CA PRO A 170 -9.62 17.66 -0.96
C PRO A 170 -10.05 18.56 0.20
N GLY A 171 -9.13 18.94 1.10
CA GLY A 171 -9.46 19.77 2.26
C GLY A 171 -10.66 19.23 3.04
N ASP A 172 -11.63 20.10 3.31
CA ASP A 172 -12.86 19.75 4.04
C ASP A 172 -13.79 18.83 3.24
N ARG A 173 -13.69 18.79 1.91
CA ARG A 173 -14.45 17.88 1.05
C ARG A 173 -13.93 16.43 1.07
N GLY A 174 -12.77 16.19 1.67
CA GLY A 174 -12.13 14.86 1.66
C GLY A 174 -13.04 13.76 2.15
N ARG A 175 -13.78 13.99 3.23
CA ARG A 175 -14.72 13.01 3.78
C ARG A 175 -15.89 12.73 2.84
N GLU A 176 -16.49 13.75 2.26
CA GLU A 176 -17.59 13.61 1.31
C GLU A 176 -17.17 12.79 0.08
N LEU A 177 -16.00 13.10 -0.48
CA LEU A 177 -15.45 12.36 -1.64
C LEU A 177 -15.16 10.90 -1.30
N VAL A 178 -14.61 10.63 -0.11
CA VAL A 178 -14.36 9.24 0.34
C VAL A 178 -15.66 8.49 0.54
N ASP A 179 -16.66 9.08 1.19
CA ASP A 179 -17.97 8.42 1.41
C ASP A 179 -18.66 8.08 0.08
N ARG A 180 -18.63 9.00 -0.90
CA ARG A 180 -19.16 8.78 -2.25
C ARG A 180 -18.41 7.69 -3.00
N PHE A 181 -17.11 7.75 -2.98
CA PHE A 181 -16.24 6.70 -3.53
C PHE A 181 -16.56 5.32 -2.91
N VAL A 182 -16.68 5.24 -1.58
CA VAL A 182 -17.00 4.00 -0.87
C VAL A 182 -18.35 3.46 -1.29
N SER A 183 -19.38 4.32 -1.41
CA SER A 183 -20.71 3.92 -1.89
C SER A 183 -20.60 3.23 -3.26
N TRP A 184 -19.99 3.88 -4.25
CA TRP A 184 -19.86 3.30 -5.60
C TRP A 184 -19.04 2.01 -5.60
N LYS A 185 -17.98 1.95 -4.78
CA LYS A 185 -17.12 0.77 -4.67
C LYS A 185 -17.87 -0.41 -4.07
N VAL A 186 -18.61 -0.18 -3.01
CA VAL A 186 -19.42 -1.20 -2.30
C VAL A 186 -20.52 -1.72 -3.21
N ASP A 187 -21.28 -0.84 -3.87
CA ASP A 187 -22.35 -1.23 -4.77
C ASP A 187 -21.83 -2.09 -5.92
N ARG A 188 -20.70 -1.69 -6.53
CA ARG A 188 -20.05 -2.46 -7.57
C ARG A 188 -19.60 -3.85 -7.12
N PHE A 189 -19.06 -3.97 -5.91
CA PHE A 189 -18.62 -5.27 -5.38
C PHE A 189 -19.83 -6.16 -5.04
N LYS A 190 -20.92 -5.60 -4.54
CA LYS A 190 -22.18 -6.33 -4.30
C LYS A 190 -22.77 -6.90 -5.59
N GLU A 191 -22.80 -6.12 -6.67
CA GLU A 191 -23.22 -6.61 -8.00
C GLU A 191 -22.39 -7.82 -8.47
N LEU A 192 -21.09 -7.85 -8.11
CA LEU A 192 -20.19 -8.96 -8.43
C LEU A 192 -20.28 -10.13 -7.42
N GLY A 193 -21.18 -10.07 -6.44
CA GLY A 193 -21.29 -11.05 -5.35
C GLY A 193 -20.05 -11.09 -4.44
N ARG A 194 -19.36 -9.97 -4.27
CA ARG A 194 -18.12 -9.85 -3.48
C ARG A 194 -18.29 -8.83 -2.38
N THR A 195 -17.49 -8.96 -1.34
CA THR A 195 -17.36 -7.99 -0.24
C THR A 195 -16.04 -7.26 -0.39
N THR A 196 -16.03 -5.97 -0.14
CA THR A 196 -14.80 -5.15 -0.16
C THR A 196 -14.28 -4.91 1.27
N TYR A 197 -12.98 -4.65 1.40
CA TYR A 197 -12.39 -4.31 2.69
C TYR A 197 -12.96 -2.98 3.26
N TRP A 198 -13.52 -2.12 2.43
CA TRP A 198 -14.25 -0.91 2.86
C TRP A 198 -15.47 -1.23 3.73
N GLU A 199 -16.11 -2.39 3.52
CA GLU A 199 -17.21 -2.88 4.35
C GLU A 199 -16.72 -3.64 5.59
N LEU A 200 -15.56 -4.30 5.48
CA LEU A 200 -15.02 -5.14 6.54
C LEU A 200 -14.26 -4.36 7.63
N GLU A 201 -13.84 -3.12 7.32
CA GLU A 201 -13.03 -2.28 8.20
C GLU A 201 -13.74 -0.96 8.50
N PRO A 202 -14.49 -0.86 9.62
CA PRO A 202 -15.35 0.29 9.90
C PRO A 202 -14.65 1.66 9.96
N ASP A 203 -13.38 1.67 10.38
CA ASP A 203 -12.54 2.87 10.50
C ASP A 203 -11.72 3.17 9.24
N MET A 204 -11.89 2.36 8.17
CA MET A 204 -11.12 2.50 6.94
C MET A 204 -11.35 3.85 6.25
N ALA A 205 -12.61 4.28 6.14
CA ALA A 205 -12.95 5.55 5.49
C ALA A 205 -12.37 6.75 6.26
N GLU A 206 -12.40 6.71 7.58
CA GLU A 206 -11.83 7.77 8.42
C GLU A 206 -10.30 7.85 8.25
N ARG A 207 -9.62 6.71 8.38
CA ARG A 207 -8.16 6.64 8.22
C ARG A 207 -7.71 7.04 6.81
N PHE A 208 -8.48 6.65 5.80
CA PHE A 208 -8.19 7.03 4.41
C PHE A 208 -8.40 8.52 4.17
N THR A 209 -9.47 9.10 4.74
CA THR A 209 -9.70 10.56 4.69
C THR A 209 -8.53 11.31 5.33
N GLU A 210 -8.01 10.83 6.45
CA GLU A 210 -6.86 11.45 7.10
C GLU A 210 -5.58 11.32 6.25
N LEU A 211 -5.32 10.17 5.63
CA LEU A 211 -4.20 10.01 4.69
C LEU A 211 -4.32 10.97 3.51
N LEU A 212 -5.52 11.05 2.92
CA LEU A 212 -5.82 11.94 1.81
C LEU A 212 -5.59 13.41 2.18
N ARG A 213 -6.00 13.82 3.38
CA ARG A 213 -5.80 15.16 3.90
C ARG A 213 -4.32 15.52 4.09
N ARG A 214 -3.48 14.55 4.45
CA ARG A 214 -2.04 14.74 4.73
C ARG A 214 -1.21 14.86 3.46
N CYS A 215 -1.42 13.96 2.52
CA CYS A 215 -0.49 13.82 1.39
C CYS A 215 -1.16 13.40 0.07
N GLY A 216 -2.50 13.40 -0.01
CA GLY A 216 -3.21 12.93 -1.19
C GLY A 216 -3.89 14.04 -1.98
N GLU A 217 -4.25 13.72 -3.21
CA GLU A 217 -5.11 14.52 -4.08
C GLU A 217 -6.25 13.67 -4.65
N ALA A 218 -7.32 14.33 -5.05
CA ALA A 218 -8.46 13.70 -5.70
C ALA A 218 -8.57 14.20 -7.13
N HIS A 219 -8.65 13.26 -8.09
CA HIS A 219 -9.06 13.52 -9.46
C HIS A 219 -10.55 13.25 -9.55
N VAL A 220 -11.35 14.31 -9.61
CA VAL A 220 -12.80 14.24 -9.66
C VAL A 220 -13.29 14.52 -11.07
N THR A 221 -13.88 13.51 -11.71
CA THR A 221 -14.51 13.67 -13.01
C THR A 221 -15.97 13.97 -12.83
N SER A 222 -16.44 15.08 -13.37
CA SER A 222 -17.84 15.48 -13.44
C SER A 222 -18.39 15.29 -14.85
N ALA A 223 -19.66 14.85 -14.96
CA ALA A 223 -20.39 14.69 -16.21
C ALA A 223 -21.88 14.77 -15.94
N GLY A 224 -22.63 15.50 -16.80
CA GLY A 224 -24.07 15.70 -16.62
C GLY A 224 -24.40 16.48 -15.35
N GLY A 225 -23.56 17.41 -14.95
CA GLY A 225 -23.75 18.24 -13.75
C GLY A 225 -23.52 17.52 -12.40
N ALA A 226 -22.98 16.29 -12.41
CA ALA A 226 -22.71 15.52 -11.20
C ALA A 226 -21.33 14.87 -11.23
N GLU A 227 -20.78 14.54 -10.05
CA GLU A 227 -19.56 13.75 -9.96
C GLU A 227 -19.80 12.34 -10.51
N ALA A 228 -18.94 11.90 -11.43
CA ALA A 228 -19.08 10.67 -12.19
C ALA A 228 -17.98 9.64 -11.87
N ALA A 229 -16.74 10.10 -11.57
CA ALA A 229 -15.65 9.23 -11.10
C ALA A 229 -14.75 9.99 -10.12
N ILE A 230 -14.14 9.23 -9.21
CA ILE A 230 -13.16 9.73 -8.24
C ILE A 230 -11.96 8.78 -8.26
N SER A 231 -10.77 9.35 -8.41
CA SER A 231 -9.51 8.63 -8.22
C SER A 231 -8.68 9.35 -7.16
N PHE A 232 -8.15 8.61 -6.21
CA PHE A 232 -7.27 9.14 -5.19
C PHE A 232 -5.82 8.82 -5.53
N VAL A 233 -5.00 9.86 -5.57
CA VAL A 233 -3.60 9.81 -6.01
C VAL A 233 -2.71 10.40 -4.93
N PHE A 234 -1.53 9.80 -4.77
CA PHE A 234 -0.52 10.22 -3.81
C PHE A 234 0.82 10.32 -4.52
N HIS A 235 1.62 11.34 -4.19
CA HIS A 235 2.93 11.54 -4.78
C HIS A 235 4.00 11.31 -3.72
N VAL A 236 4.96 10.43 -4.03
CA VAL A 236 6.10 10.12 -3.15
C VAL A 236 7.37 10.04 -3.99
N GLY A 237 8.32 10.94 -3.72
CA GLY A 237 9.52 11.06 -4.54
C GLY A 237 9.16 11.36 -6.00
N GLY A 238 9.74 10.61 -6.92
CA GLY A 238 9.43 10.71 -8.35
C GLY A 238 8.26 9.86 -8.83
N SER A 239 7.45 9.28 -7.92
CA SER A 239 6.40 8.31 -8.24
C SER A 239 5.01 8.82 -7.89
N ALA A 240 3.99 8.46 -8.70
CA ALA A 240 2.57 8.64 -8.36
C ALA A 240 1.93 7.30 -7.99
N PHE A 241 1.05 7.29 -7.01
CA PHE A 241 0.28 6.12 -6.56
C PHE A 241 -1.20 6.35 -6.80
N ALA A 242 -1.74 5.77 -7.88
CA ALA A 242 -3.18 5.71 -8.13
C ALA A 242 -3.79 4.62 -7.25
N LEU A 243 -4.02 4.95 -5.97
CA LEU A 243 -4.33 3.96 -4.95
C LEU A 243 -5.72 3.38 -5.10
N GLU A 244 -6.71 4.24 -5.36
CA GLU A 244 -8.10 3.85 -5.46
C GLU A 244 -8.83 4.62 -6.57
N THR A 245 -9.72 3.94 -7.30
CA THR A 245 -10.61 4.54 -8.29
C THR A 245 -12.00 3.92 -8.20
N ALA A 246 -13.03 4.74 -8.20
CA ALA A 246 -14.42 4.33 -8.36
C ALA A 246 -15.16 5.28 -9.29
N PHE A 247 -16.29 4.83 -9.82
CA PHE A 247 -17.15 5.63 -10.69
C PHE A 247 -18.62 5.25 -10.48
N ALA A 248 -19.51 6.19 -10.77
CA ALA A 248 -20.93 5.96 -10.65
C ALA A 248 -21.40 4.92 -11.70
N PRO A 249 -22.25 3.93 -11.32
CA PRO A 249 -22.68 2.84 -12.21
C PRO A 249 -23.28 3.29 -13.53
N ALA A 250 -23.97 4.43 -13.54
CA ALA A 250 -24.58 5.02 -14.75
C ALA A 250 -23.57 5.21 -15.90
N PHE A 251 -22.28 5.36 -15.62
CA PHE A 251 -21.23 5.61 -16.62
C PHE A 251 -20.47 4.35 -17.04
N GLU A 252 -20.89 3.15 -16.62
CA GLU A 252 -20.20 1.91 -17.00
C GLU A 252 -20.15 1.71 -18.52
N HIS A 253 -21.21 2.07 -19.22
CA HIS A 253 -21.31 1.99 -20.68
C HIS A 253 -20.25 2.85 -21.41
N CYS A 254 -19.73 3.91 -20.76
CA CYS A 254 -18.64 4.75 -21.25
C CYS A 254 -17.26 4.25 -20.84
N ARG A 255 -17.16 3.17 -20.06
CA ARG A 255 -15.89 2.67 -19.49
C ARG A 255 -15.17 3.73 -18.66
N LEU A 256 -15.91 4.53 -17.89
CA LEU A 256 -15.39 5.70 -17.19
C LEU A 256 -14.28 5.35 -16.20
N GLY A 257 -14.36 4.23 -15.47
CA GLY A 257 -13.28 3.81 -14.57
C GLY A 257 -11.93 3.55 -15.26
N PHE A 258 -11.97 3.10 -16.54
CA PHE A 258 -10.75 2.96 -17.34
C PHE A 258 -10.22 4.32 -17.82
N LEU A 259 -11.10 5.21 -18.24
CA LEU A 259 -10.75 6.57 -18.63
C LEU A 259 -10.18 7.36 -17.44
N ALA A 260 -10.81 7.29 -16.28
CA ALA A 260 -10.36 7.99 -15.08
C ALA A 260 -8.92 7.58 -14.70
N GLN A 261 -8.61 6.28 -14.72
CA GLN A 261 -7.24 5.84 -14.47
C GLN A 261 -6.27 6.25 -15.59
N TYR A 262 -6.70 6.23 -16.83
CA TYR A 262 -5.88 6.72 -17.95
C TYR A 262 -5.53 8.21 -17.78
N TRP A 263 -6.48 9.04 -17.38
CA TRP A 263 -6.25 10.46 -17.15
C TRP A 263 -5.31 10.72 -15.96
N VAL A 264 -5.43 9.92 -14.88
CA VAL A 264 -4.45 9.95 -13.77
C VAL A 264 -3.03 9.67 -14.28
N VAL A 265 -2.85 8.66 -15.15
CA VAL A 265 -1.53 8.34 -15.71
C VAL A 265 -1.02 9.47 -16.63
N CYS A 266 -1.91 10.09 -17.41
CA CYS A 266 -1.57 11.25 -18.25
C CYS A 266 -1.13 12.45 -17.40
N ASP A 267 -1.86 12.76 -16.34
CA ASP A 267 -1.52 13.86 -15.42
C ASP A 267 -0.16 13.62 -14.74
N ALA A 268 0.09 12.41 -14.26
CA ALA A 268 1.38 12.04 -13.69
C ALA A 268 2.54 12.18 -14.70
N ALA A 269 2.32 11.78 -15.96
CA ALA A 269 3.32 11.96 -17.02
C ALA A 269 3.58 13.43 -17.33
N GLU A 270 2.54 14.27 -17.34
CA GLU A 270 2.67 15.72 -17.57
C GLU A 270 3.44 16.42 -16.45
N ARG A 271 3.25 15.97 -15.21
CA ARG A 271 3.99 16.46 -14.03
C ARG A 271 5.40 15.90 -13.94
N GLY A 272 5.83 15.04 -14.87
CA GLY A 272 7.17 14.48 -14.90
C GLY A 272 7.42 13.35 -13.91
N ALA A 273 6.39 12.66 -13.45
CA ALA A 273 6.57 11.46 -12.64
C ALA A 273 7.32 10.37 -13.43
N ALA A 274 8.24 9.66 -12.78
CA ALA A 274 8.97 8.56 -13.39
C ALA A 274 8.09 7.32 -13.60
N CYS A 275 7.12 7.10 -12.70
CA CYS A 275 6.20 5.98 -12.82
C CYS A 275 4.87 6.22 -12.08
N VAL A 276 3.86 5.42 -12.44
CA VAL A 276 2.58 5.34 -11.73
C VAL A 276 2.37 3.93 -11.18
N HIS A 277 2.20 3.83 -9.89
CA HIS A 277 1.82 2.61 -9.20
C HIS A 277 0.30 2.43 -9.24
N LEU A 278 -0.18 1.44 -10.00
CA LEU A 278 -1.59 1.04 -10.07
C LEU A 278 -1.95 -0.01 -9.01
N THR A 279 -1.05 -0.24 -8.06
CA THR A 279 -1.20 -1.14 -6.91
C THR A 279 -1.45 -2.62 -7.27
N TRP A 280 -2.10 -3.36 -6.34
CA TRP A 280 -2.20 -4.81 -6.38
C TRP A 280 -3.12 -5.37 -7.46
N GLY A 281 -2.80 -6.58 -7.90
CA GLY A 281 -3.59 -7.37 -8.84
C GLY A 281 -3.30 -7.06 -10.31
N THR A 282 -3.54 -8.07 -11.15
CA THR A 282 -3.26 -8.06 -12.59
C THR A 282 -4.52 -8.01 -13.46
N PRO A 283 -5.51 -7.13 -13.19
CA PRO A 283 -6.63 -7.04 -14.11
C PRO A 283 -6.16 -6.53 -15.47
N THR A 284 -6.72 -7.09 -16.53
CA THR A 284 -6.34 -6.85 -17.93
C THR A 284 -6.23 -5.36 -18.30
N TYR A 285 -7.03 -4.50 -17.67
CA TYR A 285 -7.02 -3.08 -18.00
C TYR A 285 -5.72 -2.38 -17.57
N LYS A 286 -5.07 -2.80 -16.48
CA LYS A 286 -3.78 -2.21 -16.05
C LYS A 286 -2.69 -2.46 -17.09
N GLY A 287 -2.61 -3.69 -17.63
CA GLY A 287 -1.70 -3.98 -18.73
C GLY A 287 -2.00 -3.17 -19.99
N ARG A 288 -3.27 -2.86 -20.28
CA ARG A 288 -3.63 -1.96 -21.39
C ARG A 288 -3.14 -0.52 -21.18
N LEU A 289 -3.04 -0.07 -19.93
CA LEU A 289 -2.42 1.22 -19.58
C LEU A 289 -0.88 1.18 -19.57
N GLY A 290 -0.27 0.08 -20.01
CA GLY A 290 1.17 -0.09 -20.07
C GLY A 290 1.81 -0.54 -18.76
N ALA A 291 1.00 -0.92 -17.75
CA ALA A 291 1.55 -1.40 -16.49
C ALA A 291 2.19 -2.78 -16.65
N THR A 292 3.36 -2.93 -16.05
CA THR A 292 4.10 -4.19 -15.92
C THR A 292 4.05 -4.68 -14.46
N PRO A 293 4.00 -6.00 -14.24
CA PRO A 293 4.03 -6.55 -12.90
C PRO A 293 5.43 -6.42 -12.29
N ARG A 294 5.50 -5.86 -11.09
CA ARG A 294 6.68 -5.93 -10.22
C ARG A 294 6.36 -6.90 -9.09
N PRO A 295 6.92 -8.12 -9.07
CA PRO A 295 6.57 -9.10 -8.07
C PRO A 295 6.99 -8.62 -6.69
N ALA A 296 6.03 -8.51 -5.79
CA ALA A 296 6.30 -8.34 -4.38
C ALA A 296 6.31 -9.71 -3.70
N THR A 297 7.09 -9.85 -2.67
CA THR A 297 7.31 -11.11 -1.96
C THR A 297 7.01 -10.92 -0.48
N MET A 298 6.22 -11.82 0.06
CA MET A 298 6.14 -12.04 1.48
C MET A 298 7.37 -12.86 1.89
N LEU A 299 8.24 -12.27 2.71
CA LEU A 299 9.49 -12.89 3.15
C LEU A 299 9.45 -13.14 4.66
N SER A 300 9.67 -14.38 5.06
CA SER A 300 9.94 -14.73 6.45
C SER A 300 11.41 -15.15 6.59
N VAL A 301 12.10 -14.51 7.52
CA VAL A 301 13.49 -14.82 7.90
C VAL A 301 13.47 -15.47 9.27
N PHE A 302 14.12 -16.60 9.42
CA PHE A 302 14.11 -17.37 10.65
C PHE A 302 15.47 -17.33 11.34
N ARG A 303 15.47 -17.31 12.67
CA ARG A 303 16.69 -17.33 13.48
C ARG A 303 17.50 -18.61 13.24
N HIS A 304 16.82 -19.78 13.12
CA HIS A 304 17.43 -21.09 12.94
C HIS A 304 16.61 -21.94 11.96
N GLN A 305 17.24 -22.91 11.32
CA GLN A 305 16.56 -23.88 10.41
C GLN A 305 15.41 -24.62 11.11
N GLY A 306 15.58 -24.99 12.40
CA GLY A 306 14.51 -25.61 13.18
C GLY A 306 13.26 -24.78 13.28
N SER A 307 13.36 -23.44 13.48
CA SER A 307 12.22 -22.54 13.51
C SER A 307 11.45 -22.50 12.20
N ARG A 308 12.14 -22.66 11.06
CA ARG A 308 11.50 -22.71 9.74
C ARG A 308 10.60 -23.94 9.57
N LEU A 309 11.05 -25.11 10.07
CA LEU A 309 10.32 -26.38 9.92
C LEU A 309 9.00 -26.40 10.69
N TRP A 310 8.91 -25.66 11.80
CA TRP A 310 7.72 -25.61 12.66
C TRP A 310 6.74 -24.49 12.30
N SER A 311 7.00 -23.72 11.26
CA SER A 311 6.08 -22.64 10.85
C SER A 311 4.89 -23.23 10.09
N LEU A 312 3.69 -22.99 10.63
CA LEU A 312 2.41 -23.44 10.02
C LEU A 312 2.02 -22.62 8.77
N ASP A 313 2.82 -21.65 8.36
CA ASP A 313 2.48 -20.72 7.28
C ASP A 313 2.32 -21.39 5.92
N GLU A 314 3.06 -22.48 5.63
CA GLU A 314 2.88 -23.23 4.37
C GLU A 314 1.51 -23.90 4.30
N ALA A 315 1.08 -24.51 5.38
CA ALA A 315 -0.25 -25.12 5.46
C ALA A 315 -1.33 -24.05 5.33
N ALA A 316 -1.14 -22.89 5.99
CA ALA A 316 -2.04 -21.77 5.90
C ALA A 316 -2.07 -21.16 4.48
N CYS A 317 -0.93 -21.02 3.81
CA CYS A 317 -0.87 -20.51 2.43
C CYS A 317 -1.42 -21.51 1.42
N ALA A 318 -1.16 -22.79 1.57
CA ALA A 318 -1.79 -23.82 0.76
C ALA A 318 -3.31 -23.87 0.97
N ALA A 319 -3.77 -23.69 2.21
CA ALA A 319 -5.20 -23.57 2.52
C ALA A 319 -5.81 -22.28 1.93
N LYS A 320 -5.11 -21.15 1.97
CA LYS A 320 -5.51 -19.89 1.33
C LYS A 320 -5.66 -20.05 -0.18
N ALA A 321 -4.70 -20.69 -0.84
CA ALA A 321 -4.76 -20.95 -2.28
C ALA A 321 -5.94 -21.85 -2.68
N ARG A 322 -6.26 -22.85 -1.84
CA ARG A 322 -7.38 -23.78 -2.09
C ARG A 322 -8.74 -23.21 -1.72
N HIS A 323 -8.80 -22.29 -0.75
CA HIS A 323 -10.04 -21.74 -0.20
C HIS A 323 -9.96 -20.21 -0.05
N PRO A 324 -9.90 -19.42 -1.14
CA PRO A 324 -9.69 -17.97 -1.09
C PRO A 324 -10.74 -17.22 -0.25
N ARG A 325 -12.01 -17.62 -0.31
CA ARG A 325 -13.07 -17.01 0.52
C ARG A 325 -12.91 -17.26 2.01
N ALA A 326 -12.43 -18.45 2.40
CA ALA A 326 -12.14 -18.75 3.80
C ALA A 326 -10.90 -18.00 4.27
N ALA A 327 -9.92 -17.81 3.39
CA ALA A 327 -8.74 -17.02 3.64
C ALA A 327 -9.08 -15.54 3.90
N GLU A 328 -9.93 -14.93 3.08
CA GLU A 328 -10.40 -13.55 3.26
C GLU A 328 -11.09 -13.35 4.62
N ARG A 329 -11.96 -14.30 5.01
CA ARG A 329 -12.62 -14.28 6.32
C ARG A 329 -11.64 -14.44 7.48
N TYR A 330 -10.67 -15.33 7.34
CA TYR A 330 -9.63 -15.53 8.35
C TYR A 330 -8.75 -14.29 8.52
N GLU A 331 -8.32 -13.68 7.41
CA GLU A 331 -7.53 -12.44 7.45
C GLU A 331 -8.34 -11.26 8.05
N ALA A 332 -9.62 -11.16 7.73
CA ALA A 332 -10.49 -10.16 8.34
C ALA A 332 -10.63 -10.38 9.85
N ALA A 333 -10.84 -11.63 10.29
CA ALA A 333 -10.91 -11.97 11.71
C ALA A 333 -9.58 -11.72 12.44
N ARG A 334 -8.45 -12.06 11.81
CA ARG A 334 -7.11 -11.81 12.36
C ARG A 334 -6.83 -10.30 12.47
N ARG A 335 -7.19 -9.51 11.46
CA ARG A 335 -7.10 -8.04 11.51
C ARG A 335 -7.98 -7.45 12.60
N ALA A 336 -9.22 -7.95 12.77
CA ALA A 336 -10.12 -7.51 13.82
C ALA A 336 -9.57 -7.83 15.23
N ALA A 337 -9.02 -9.03 15.44
CA ALA A 337 -8.40 -9.43 16.69
C ALA A 337 -7.19 -8.55 17.05
N ARG A 338 -6.32 -8.25 16.06
CA ARG A 338 -5.18 -7.33 16.26
C ARG A 338 -5.62 -5.91 16.63
N ARG A 339 -6.70 -5.41 16.03
CA ARG A 339 -7.29 -4.10 16.38
C ARG A 339 -7.79 -4.05 17.81
N THR A 340 -8.48 -5.09 18.23
CA THR A 340 -8.97 -5.18 19.62
C THR A 340 -7.82 -5.16 20.61
N ALA A 341 -6.74 -5.91 20.34
CA ALA A 341 -5.53 -5.92 21.14
C ALA A 341 -4.83 -4.55 21.14
N ALA A 342 -4.69 -3.91 19.99
CA ALA A 342 -4.09 -2.57 19.86
C ALA A 342 -4.93 -1.49 20.57
N SER A 343 -6.26 -1.56 20.49
CA SER A 343 -7.17 -0.67 21.21
C SER A 343 -7.05 -0.84 22.72
N ALA A 344 -6.96 -2.08 23.21
CA ALA A 344 -6.74 -2.37 24.62
C ALA A 344 -5.38 -1.83 25.11
N LYS A 345 -4.31 -2.00 24.30
CA LYS A 345 -2.97 -1.46 24.59
C LYS A 345 -2.99 0.07 24.67
N ARG A 346 -3.65 0.76 23.72
CA ARG A 346 -3.82 2.24 23.74
C ARG A 346 -4.57 2.74 24.98
N ARG A 347 -5.65 2.05 25.36
CA ARG A 347 -6.40 2.38 26.59
C ARG A 347 -5.54 2.20 27.84
N ALA A 348 -4.74 1.14 27.91
CA ALA A 348 -3.83 0.90 29.02
C ALA A 348 -2.75 1.99 29.12
N VAL A 349 -2.13 2.38 28.01
CA VAL A 349 -1.14 3.47 27.97
C VAL A 349 -1.76 4.82 28.35
N SER A 350 -2.96 5.14 27.84
CA SER A 350 -3.69 6.37 28.22
C SER A 350 -4.09 6.41 29.69
N LEU A 351 -4.37 5.28 30.31
CA LEU A 351 -4.66 5.19 31.74
C LEU A 351 -3.40 5.36 32.60
N MET A 352 -2.26 4.86 32.13
CA MET A 352 -0.97 5.05 32.81
C MET A 352 -0.45 6.49 32.70
N ALA A 353 -0.70 7.17 31.59
CA ALA A 353 -0.32 8.58 31.39
C ALA A 353 -1.19 9.60 32.19
N ARG A 354 -2.30 9.16 32.77
CA ARG A 354 -3.20 9.98 33.60
C ARG A 354 -2.98 9.79 35.11
N ARG A 355 -2.07 8.94 35.49
CA ARG A 355 -1.59 8.77 36.88
C ARG A 355 -0.20 9.37 37.04
#